data_3a0bd7f2223064652198a5c03dd24c91
#
_entry.id   3a0bd7f2223064652198a5c03dd24c91
#
_cell.length_a   1.000
_cell.length_b   1.000
_cell.length_c   1.000
_cell.angle_alpha   90.00
_cell.angle_beta   90.00
_cell.angle_gamma   90.00
#
_symmetry.space_group_name_H-M   'P 1'
#
loop_
_entity.id
_entity.type
_entity.pdbx_description
1 polymer ?
#
loop_
_entity_poly.entity_id
_entity_poly.type
_entity_poly.pdbx_seq_one_letter_code
_entity_poly.pdbx_strand_id
1 'polypeptide(L)'
;MRGRRSTALGPEGAMGMPRRPRSGPLNGPLHGPLNEPMNRLLKRLMALAGLLSVVLAATAAGPSAVSMMSPQLQAMQRDDSLNPGMLWVLDGQVRWSRAEGAVGKACADCHGTTPAERLRGVAAAYPAWDAASGQPVNLGERIAACRSRHQGVREPSAPDALLALEAAVAHASRGLPMAPPDDTRLQPWRARGQALWQQRIGQLDLSCAQCHDERVGRRLGGSLIPPGHAAGYPTYRLEWQALGSFQRRIRNCNTGVRAEPWLPGSDEMRALEVYMAWRERGLPVEAPAVRP
;
A
#
# COMPACT_ATOMS: atom_id res chain seq x y z
N MET A 1 -4.63 53.49 37.27
CA MET A 1 -4.96 54.90 36.95
C MET A 1 -5.94 54.85 35.78
N ARG A 2 -7.15 55.26 36.09
CA ARG A 2 -8.09 56.12 35.39
C ARG A 2 -8.28 55.81 33.91
N GLY A 3 -9.45 55.46 33.39
CA GLY A 3 -10.80 55.85 33.77
C GLY A 3 -11.45 56.64 32.64
N ARG A 4 -12.73 56.29 32.39
CA ARG A 4 -13.87 57.06 31.85
C ARG A 4 -14.31 56.57 30.47
N ARG A 5 -15.48 55.92 30.36
CA ARG A 5 -16.90 56.36 30.49
C ARG A 5 -17.26 57.39 29.43
N SER A 6 -18.22 57.01 28.63
CA SER A 6 -19.66 57.44 28.63
C SER A 6 -19.89 58.44 27.50
N THR A 7 -20.92 58.42 26.67
CA THR A 7 -22.34 58.50 26.90
C THR A 7 -23.12 58.40 25.59
N ALA A 8 -24.24 57.77 25.67
CA ALA A 8 -25.48 57.81 24.98
C ALA A 8 -26.04 59.21 24.56
N LEU A 9 -26.86 59.24 23.52
CA LEU A 9 -28.10 60.01 23.39
C LEU A 9 -28.81 59.65 22.07
N GLY A 10 -30.04 59.15 22.11
CA GLY A 10 -31.07 59.27 21.07
C GLY A 10 -31.88 60.56 21.38
N PRO A 11 -33.11 60.70 20.87
CA PRO A 11 -33.92 60.09 19.80
C PRO A 11 -34.57 61.16 18.87
N GLU A 12 -35.61 60.74 18.13
CA GLU A 12 -36.74 61.51 17.57
C GLU A 12 -36.73 61.93 16.09
N GLY A 13 -37.87 61.64 15.45
CA GLY A 13 -38.34 62.28 14.26
C GLY A 13 -39.31 61.44 13.39
N ALA A 14 -40.52 61.25 13.87
CA ALA A 14 -41.60 60.70 13.07
C ALA A 14 -42.14 61.73 12.07
N MET A 15 -42.44 61.31 10.84
CA MET A 15 -43.52 61.92 10.04
C MET A 15 -44.03 60.94 8.99
N GLY A 16 -45.33 60.82 8.95
CA GLY A 16 -46.19 59.88 8.37
C GLY A 16 -46.72 60.16 6.95
N MET A 17 -47.22 59.09 6.41
CA MET A 17 -48.31 58.86 5.44
C MET A 17 -48.06 59.22 3.96
N PRO A 18 -48.72 58.52 2.97
CA PRO A 18 -50.03 57.86 3.03
C PRO A 18 -50.08 56.45 2.40
N ARG A 19 -51.13 55.72 2.75
CA ARG A 19 -51.51 54.41 2.25
C ARG A 19 -51.98 54.46 0.79
N ARG A 20 -51.58 53.49 -0.03
CA ARG A 20 -52.18 53.14 -1.32
C ARG A 20 -52.79 51.73 -1.26
N PRO A 21 -53.79 51.48 -2.13
CA PRO A 21 -54.73 50.38 -1.92
C PRO A 21 -54.21 49.00 -2.30
N ARG A 22 -54.78 47.99 -1.66
CA ARG A 22 -54.59 46.57 -1.89
C ARG A 22 -55.13 46.16 -3.26
N SER A 23 -54.26 45.71 -4.14
CA SER A 23 -54.63 44.82 -5.27
C SER A 23 -54.33 43.39 -4.85
N GLY A 24 -55.36 42.55 -4.84
CA GLY A 24 -55.24 41.15 -4.46
C GLY A 24 -54.44 40.31 -5.46
N PRO A 25 -53.83 39.22 -5.01
CA PRO A 25 -53.09 38.35 -5.90
C PRO A 25 -54.03 37.36 -6.59
N LEU A 26 -54.08 37.46 -7.91
CA LEU A 26 -54.49 36.38 -8.79
C LEU A 26 -53.21 35.57 -9.10
N ASN A 27 -53.00 34.47 -8.42
CA ASN A 27 -52.15 33.39 -8.93
C ASN A 27 -52.47 32.10 -8.18
N GLY A 28 -53.37 31.34 -8.78
CA GLY A 28 -53.51 29.92 -8.48
C GLY A 28 -52.32 29.15 -9.10
N PRO A 29 -51.81 28.12 -8.46
CA PRO A 29 -50.68 27.33 -9.01
C PRO A 29 -51.22 26.40 -10.11
N LEU A 30 -50.80 26.66 -11.33
CA LEU A 30 -50.86 25.71 -12.45
C LEU A 30 -49.78 24.63 -12.23
N HIS A 31 -50.04 23.70 -11.33
CA HIS A 31 -49.26 22.45 -11.25
C HIS A 31 -50.13 21.31 -11.79
N GLY A 32 -50.04 21.09 -13.08
CA GLY A 32 -50.57 19.90 -13.73
C GLY A 32 -49.70 18.67 -13.45
N PRO A 33 -50.24 17.44 -13.47
CA PRO A 33 -49.57 16.20 -13.07
C PRO A 33 -48.59 15.62 -14.10
N LEU A 34 -47.96 16.43 -14.97
CA LEU A 34 -47.12 15.97 -16.07
C LEU A 34 -45.61 15.81 -15.74
N ASN A 35 -45.21 16.13 -14.51
CA ASN A 35 -43.76 16.09 -14.17
C ASN A 35 -43.29 14.81 -13.43
N GLU A 36 -44.17 13.91 -13.03
CA GLU A 36 -43.82 12.69 -12.31
C GLU A 36 -42.95 11.69 -13.14
N PRO A 37 -43.28 11.37 -14.42
CA PRO A 37 -42.50 10.41 -15.19
C PRO A 37 -41.11 10.93 -15.56
N MET A 38 -40.99 12.23 -15.80
CA MET A 38 -39.71 12.86 -16.17
C MET A 38 -38.74 12.92 -14.97
N ASN A 39 -39.24 13.16 -13.77
CA ASN A 39 -38.45 13.17 -12.54
C ASN A 39 -37.98 11.76 -12.15
N ARG A 40 -38.78 10.71 -12.43
CA ARG A 40 -38.38 9.31 -12.24
C ARG A 40 -37.32 8.88 -13.25
N LEU A 41 -37.41 9.34 -14.50
CA LEU A 41 -36.41 9.07 -15.54
C LEU A 41 -35.07 9.77 -15.21
N LEU A 42 -35.13 11.03 -14.79
CA LEU A 42 -33.94 11.80 -14.40
C LEU A 42 -33.24 11.19 -13.18
N LYS A 43 -33.97 10.75 -12.16
CA LYS A 43 -33.42 10.03 -10.99
C LYS A 43 -32.77 8.68 -11.38
N ARG A 44 -33.34 7.95 -12.32
CA ARG A 44 -32.78 6.70 -12.84
C ARG A 44 -31.51 6.95 -13.66
N LEU A 45 -31.47 8.01 -14.47
CA LEU A 45 -30.27 8.40 -15.22
C LEU A 45 -29.16 8.88 -14.30
N MET A 46 -29.46 9.64 -13.25
CA MET A 46 -28.48 10.05 -12.24
C MET A 46 -27.96 8.86 -11.42
N ALA A 47 -28.81 7.89 -11.08
CA ALA A 47 -28.38 6.66 -10.40
C ALA A 47 -27.48 5.78 -11.30
N LEU A 48 -27.80 5.67 -12.59
CA LEU A 48 -26.96 4.95 -13.56
C LEU A 48 -25.63 5.68 -13.81
N ALA A 49 -25.61 7.00 -13.89
CA ALA A 49 -24.39 7.78 -14.01
C ALA A 49 -23.53 7.68 -12.76
N GLY A 50 -24.13 7.64 -11.58
CA GLY A 50 -23.42 7.41 -10.30
C GLY A 50 -22.80 6.01 -10.22
N LEU A 51 -23.49 4.97 -10.68
CA LEU A 51 -22.97 3.61 -10.76
C LEU A 51 -21.82 3.49 -11.78
N LEU A 52 -21.94 4.16 -12.93
CA LEU A 52 -20.89 4.18 -13.95
C LEU A 52 -19.62 4.91 -13.46
N SER A 53 -19.79 5.97 -12.67
CA SER A 53 -18.64 6.73 -12.09
C SER A 53 -17.89 5.93 -11.02
N VAL A 54 -18.56 5.09 -10.26
CA VAL A 54 -17.93 4.21 -9.26
C VAL A 54 -17.11 3.09 -9.94
N VAL A 55 -17.56 2.60 -11.09
CA VAL A 55 -16.81 1.57 -11.85
C VAL A 55 -15.59 2.16 -12.55
N LEU A 56 -15.60 3.44 -12.97
CA LEU A 56 -14.44 4.08 -13.62
C LEU A 56 -13.34 4.51 -12.62
N ALA A 57 -13.63 4.65 -11.34
CA ALA A 57 -12.64 5.04 -10.33
C ALA A 57 -11.71 3.88 -9.89
N ALA A 58 -11.95 2.65 -10.35
CA ALA A 58 -11.20 1.45 -9.96
C ALA A 58 -10.01 1.10 -10.88
N THR A 59 -9.62 1.94 -11.85
CA THR A 59 -8.67 1.55 -12.90
C THR A 59 -7.50 2.48 -13.09
N ALA A 60 -6.74 2.76 -12.05
CA ALA A 60 -5.47 3.46 -12.24
C ALA A 60 -4.27 2.75 -11.60
N ALA A 61 -4.35 1.47 -11.31
CA ALA A 61 -3.16 0.69 -11.05
C ALA A 61 -2.48 0.43 -12.41
N GLY A 62 -1.30 0.99 -12.62
CA GLY A 62 -0.49 0.70 -13.80
C GLY A 62 -0.22 -0.81 -13.95
N PRO A 63 0.41 -1.25 -15.05
CA PRO A 63 0.67 -2.67 -15.26
C PRO A 63 1.49 -3.24 -14.10
N SER A 64 1.09 -4.40 -13.60
CA SER A 64 1.86 -5.09 -12.57
C SER A 64 3.20 -5.57 -13.17
N ALA A 65 4.21 -5.76 -12.33
CA ALA A 65 5.52 -6.19 -12.81
C ALA A 65 5.46 -7.55 -13.52
N VAL A 66 4.56 -8.45 -13.11
CA VAL A 66 4.42 -9.77 -13.74
C VAL A 66 3.89 -9.68 -15.17
N SER A 67 3.04 -8.70 -15.49
CA SER A 67 2.49 -8.56 -16.84
C SER A 67 3.54 -8.25 -17.91
N MET A 68 4.72 -7.79 -17.48
CA MET A 68 5.87 -7.49 -18.34
C MET A 68 6.88 -8.64 -18.44
N MET A 69 6.66 -9.74 -17.72
CA MET A 69 7.50 -10.92 -17.79
C MET A 69 7.15 -11.76 -19.02
N SER A 70 8.03 -12.70 -19.40
CA SER A 70 7.73 -13.64 -20.48
C SER A 70 6.50 -14.50 -20.13
N PRO A 71 5.75 -15.01 -21.13
CA PRO A 71 4.61 -15.90 -20.87
C PRO A 71 4.96 -17.10 -19.99
N GLN A 72 6.17 -17.62 -20.12
CA GLN A 72 6.67 -18.74 -19.32
C GLN A 72 6.81 -18.35 -17.85
N LEU A 73 7.38 -17.18 -17.56
CA LEU A 73 7.51 -16.69 -16.17
C LEU A 73 6.16 -16.35 -15.57
N GLN A 74 5.24 -15.80 -16.37
CA GLN A 74 3.88 -15.57 -15.94
C GLN A 74 3.14 -16.86 -15.59
N ALA A 75 3.30 -17.90 -16.41
CA ALA A 75 2.74 -19.22 -16.13
C ALA A 75 3.34 -19.85 -14.86
N MET A 76 4.68 -19.79 -14.74
CA MET A 76 5.40 -20.28 -13.56
C MET A 76 4.95 -19.59 -12.28
N GLN A 77 4.71 -18.28 -12.30
CA GLN A 77 4.23 -17.56 -11.11
C GLN A 77 2.78 -17.89 -10.75
N ARG A 78 1.92 -18.15 -11.75
CA ARG A 78 0.50 -18.41 -11.50
C ARG A 78 0.23 -19.84 -11.01
N ASP A 79 1.06 -20.79 -11.40
CA ASP A 79 0.90 -22.20 -11.05
C ASP A 79 1.78 -22.53 -9.85
N ASP A 80 1.15 -22.80 -8.71
CA ASP A 80 1.86 -23.13 -7.47
C ASP A 80 2.73 -24.39 -7.57
N SER A 81 2.40 -25.32 -8.48
CA SER A 81 3.22 -26.51 -8.72
C SER A 81 4.50 -26.21 -9.51
N LEU A 82 4.51 -25.12 -10.25
CA LEU A 82 5.66 -24.67 -11.06
C LEU A 82 6.44 -23.54 -10.40
N ASN A 83 5.86 -22.84 -9.42
CA ASN A 83 6.49 -21.72 -8.75
C ASN A 83 7.51 -22.21 -7.71
N PRO A 84 8.82 -22.06 -7.95
CA PRO A 84 9.82 -22.55 -7.00
C PRO A 84 9.81 -21.82 -5.67
N GLY A 85 9.25 -20.61 -5.60
CA GLY A 85 9.04 -19.88 -4.35
C GLY A 85 8.09 -20.57 -3.38
N MET A 86 7.25 -21.48 -3.88
CA MET A 86 6.35 -22.28 -3.05
C MET A 86 7.09 -23.26 -2.12
N LEU A 87 8.33 -23.63 -2.41
CA LEU A 87 9.14 -24.42 -1.48
C LEU A 87 9.36 -23.68 -0.16
N TRP A 88 9.56 -22.37 -0.21
CA TRP A 88 9.64 -21.53 0.99
C TRP A 88 8.30 -21.34 1.69
N VAL A 89 7.21 -21.26 0.93
CA VAL A 89 5.86 -21.21 1.52
C VAL A 89 5.59 -22.48 2.31
N LEU A 90 5.91 -23.65 1.74
CA LEU A 90 5.73 -24.95 2.40
C LEU A 90 6.64 -25.06 3.65
N ASP A 91 7.92 -24.69 3.57
CA ASP A 91 8.80 -24.64 4.75
C ASP A 91 8.26 -23.69 5.81
N GLY A 92 7.76 -22.52 5.40
CA GLY A 92 7.12 -21.57 6.30
C GLY A 92 5.87 -22.13 7.00
N GLN A 93 5.06 -22.91 6.30
CA GLN A 93 3.89 -23.59 6.87
C GLN A 93 4.29 -24.67 7.88
N VAL A 94 5.35 -25.42 7.59
CA VAL A 94 5.91 -26.40 8.55
C VAL A 94 6.42 -25.68 9.81
N ARG A 95 7.17 -24.58 9.65
CA ARG A 95 7.67 -23.74 10.77
C ARG A 95 6.55 -23.10 11.55
N TRP A 96 5.45 -22.76 10.90
CA TRP A 96 4.28 -22.16 11.52
C TRP A 96 3.72 -22.99 12.67
N SER A 97 3.69 -24.32 12.48
CA SER A 97 3.16 -25.27 13.48
C SER A 97 4.23 -25.81 14.44
N ARG A 98 5.52 -25.46 14.22
CA ARG A 98 6.61 -25.95 15.05
C ARG A 98 6.88 -25.00 16.20
N ALA A 99 6.93 -25.56 17.43
CA ALA A 99 7.40 -24.82 18.59
C ALA A 99 8.88 -24.46 18.44
N GLU A 100 9.21 -23.20 18.64
CA GLU A 100 10.58 -22.68 18.51
C GLU A 100 10.95 -21.77 19.70
N GLY A 101 12.27 -21.55 19.85
CA GLY A 101 12.81 -20.64 20.86
C GLY A 101 12.68 -21.14 22.29
N ALA A 102 13.13 -20.31 23.23
CA ALA A 102 13.18 -20.66 24.65
C ALA A 102 11.80 -20.82 25.31
N VAL A 103 10.76 -20.22 24.73
CA VAL A 103 9.38 -20.28 25.27
C VAL A 103 8.66 -21.54 24.76
N GLY A 104 9.13 -22.17 23.69
CA GLY A 104 8.55 -23.40 23.14
C GLY A 104 7.14 -23.23 22.56
N LYS A 105 6.83 -22.06 21.97
CA LYS A 105 5.55 -21.78 21.31
C LYS A 105 5.68 -21.82 19.80
N ALA A 106 4.60 -22.26 19.13
CA ALA A 106 4.42 -22.15 17.68
C ALA A 106 3.66 -20.87 17.33
N CYS A 107 3.76 -20.45 16.08
CA CYS A 107 2.89 -19.36 15.55
C CYS A 107 1.41 -19.79 15.60
N ALA A 108 1.15 -21.07 15.33
CA ALA A 108 -0.18 -21.67 15.36
C ALA A 108 -0.89 -21.54 16.70
N ASP A 109 -0.17 -21.52 17.82
CA ASP A 109 -0.77 -21.43 19.16
C ASP A 109 -1.57 -20.12 19.38
N CYS A 110 -1.24 -19.07 18.62
CA CYS A 110 -1.90 -17.77 18.71
C CYS A 110 -2.68 -17.41 17.45
N HIS A 111 -2.21 -17.85 16.27
CA HIS A 111 -2.70 -17.37 14.98
C HIS A 111 -3.52 -18.39 14.17
N GLY A 112 -3.83 -19.57 14.76
CA GLY A 112 -4.57 -20.65 14.07
C GLY A 112 -3.66 -21.59 13.29
N THR A 113 -4.23 -22.68 12.76
CA THR A 113 -3.46 -23.78 12.18
C THR A 113 -2.73 -23.41 10.88
N THR A 114 -3.23 -22.40 10.16
CA THR A 114 -2.58 -21.88 8.96
C THR A 114 -2.51 -20.35 8.99
N PRO A 115 -1.53 -19.72 8.29
CA PRO A 115 -1.50 -18.26 8.15
C PRO A 115 -2.79 -17.68 7.56
N ALA A 116 -3.47 -18.41 6.68
CA ALA A 116 -4.67 -17.94 5.99
C ALA A 116 -5.87 -17.72 6.93
N GLU A 117 -5.93 -18.43 8.06
CA GLU A 117 -7.07 -18.34 8.98
C GLU A 117 -7.24 -16.96 9.61
N ARG A 118 -6.13 -16.34 10.03
CA ARG A 118 -6.16 -15.05 10.75
C ARG A 118 -5.31 -13.96 10.15
N LEU A 119 -4.41 -14.28 9.24
CA LEU A 119 -3.45 -13.34 8.66
C LEU A 119 -3.69 -13.04 7.18
N ARG A 120 -4.82 -13.50 6.62
CA ARG A 120 -5.18 -13.14 5.27
C ARG A 120 -5.33 -11.61 5.14
N GLY A 121 -4.62 -11.02 4.17
CA GLY A 121 -4.61 -9.57 3.94
C GLY A 121 -3.54 -8.82 4.74
N VAL A 122 -2.92 -9.46 5.73
CA VAL A 122 -1.92 -8.80 6.59
C VAL A 122 -0.75 -8.29 5.76
N ALA A 123 -0.22 -9.08 4.82
CA ALA A 123 0.92 -8.66 4.00
C ALA A 123 0.60 -7.43 3.13
N ALA A 124 -0.65 -7.26 2.70
CA ALA A 124 -1.08 -6.09 1.93
C ALA A 124 -1.04 -4.78 2.73
N ALA A 125 -0.99 -4.86 4.06
CA ALA A 125 -1.01 -3.71 4.97
C ALA A 125 0.39 -3.29 5.47
N TYR A 126 1.46 -3.89 4.94
CA TYR A 126 2.84 -3.54 5.32
C TYR A 126 3.54 -2.73 4.23
N PRO A 127 4.52 -1.85 4.63
CA PRO A 127 4.98 -1.52 6.00
C PRO A 127 3.93 -0.80 6.83
N ALA A 128 4.01 -1.02 8.15
CA ALA A 128 3.11 -0.40 9.12
C ALA A 128 3.90 0.23 10.27
N TRP A 129 3.30 1.22 10.93
CA TRP A 129 3.91 1.83 12.11
C TRP A 129 3.95 0.84 13.28
N ASP A 130 5.11 0.71 13.90
CA ASP A 130 5.29 -0.04 15.13
C ASP A 130 5.47 0.90 16.33
N ALA A 131 4.49 0.92 17.22
CA ALA A 131 4.55 1.80 18.39
C ALA A 131 5.66 1.42 19.40
N ALA A 132 6.08 0.16 19.39
CA ALA A 132 7.11 -0.32 20.33
C ALA A 132 8.51 0.15 19.93
N SER A 133 8.79 0.21 18.64
CA SER A 133 10.08 0.69 18.11
C SER A 133 10.04 2.16 17.70
N GLY A 134 8.85 2.78 17.58
CA GLY A 134 8.68 4.16 17.15
C GLY A 134 9.04 4.40 15.67
N GLN A 135 8.92 3.39 14.81
CA GLN A 135 9.30 3.48 13.39
C GLN A 135 8.42 2.56 12.52
N PRO A 136 8.41 2.73 11.18
CA PRO A 136 7.79 1.77 10.30
C PRO A 136 8.57 0.46 10.30
N VAL A 137 7.86 -0.65 10.24
CA VAL A 137 8.43 -1.99 10.10
C VAL A 137 7.79 -2.72 8.93
N ASN A 138 8.57 -3.52 8.22
CA ASN A 138 8.04 -4.42 7.20
C ASN A 138 7.49 -5.72 7.83
N LEU A 139 6.91 -6.60 6.99
CA LEU A 139 6.32 -7.84 7.48
C LEU A 139 7.35 -8.77 8.12
N GLY A 140 8.53 -8.92 7.52
CA GLY A 140 9.61 -9.74 8.07
C GLY A 140 10.06 -9.25 9.45
N GLU A 141 10.25 -7.94 9.62
CA GLU A 141 10.60 -7.33 10.91
C GLU A 141 9.50 -7.53 11.97
N ARG A 142 8.22 -7.45 11.55
CA ARG A 142 7.10 -7.76 12.45
C ARG A 142 7.11 -9.22 12.91
N ILE A 143 7.35 -10.15 11.99
CA ILE A 143 7.48 -11.58 12.32
C ILE A 143 8.65 -11.80 13.27
N ALA A 144 9.82 -11.22 12.99
CA ALA A 144 11.00 -11.32 13.85
C ALA A 144 10.72 -10.79 15.26
N ALA A 145 10.09 -9.63 15.38
CA ALA A 145 9.70 -9.05 16.67
C ALA A 145 8.70 -9.94 17.44
N CYS A 146 7.72 -10.55 16.74
CA CYS A 146 6.79 -11.50 17.32
C CYS A 146 7.51 -12.74 17.84
N ARG A 147 8.39 -13.34 17.05
CA ARG A 147 9.19 -14.52 17.43
C ARG A 147 10.09 -14.22 18.62
N SER A 148 10.77 -13.09 18.61
CA SER A 148 11.61 -12.67 19.72
C SER A 148 10.81 -12.52 21.02
N ARG A 149 9.68 -11.81 20.98
CA ARG A 149 8.86 -11.47 22.15
C ARG A 149 8.11 -12.68 22.71
N HIS A 150 7.55 -13.53 21.84
CA HIS A 150 6.58 -14.56 22.24
C HIS A 150 7.11 -15.99 22.17
N GLN A 151 8.17 -16.23 21.37
CA GLN A 151 8.81 -17.53 21.26
C GLN A 151 10.19 -17.54 21.94
N GLY A 152 10.80 -16.38 22.22
CA GLY A 152 12.15 -16.28 22.76
C GLY A 152 13.24 -16.63 21.73
N VAL A 153 12.93 -16.47 20.43
CA VAL A 153 13.91 -16.66 19.36
C VAL A 153 14.79 -15.42 19.26
N ARG A 154 16.09 -15.61 19.21
CA ARG A 154 17.05 -14.53 18.97
C ARG A 154 17.35 -14.44 17.47
N GLU A 155 16.92 -13.34 16.85
CA GLU A 155 17.20 -13.09 15.44
C GLU A 155 18.57 -12.37 15.26
N PRO A 156 19.29 -12.59 14.17
CA PRO A 156 18.95 -13.44 13.03
C PRO A 156 19.53 -14.87 13.19
N SER A 157 18.78 -15.75 13.86
CA SER A 157 19.22 -17.15 14.07
C SER A 157 19.23 -17.97 12.77
N ALA A 158 18.34 -17.65 11.84
CA ALA A 158 18.22 -18.30 10.54
C ALA A 158 17.47 -17.36 9.58
N PRO A 159 18.15 -16.57 8.74
CA PRO A 159 17.53 -15.67 7.78
C PRO A 159 16.54 -16.37 6.85
N ASP A 160 16.85 -17.60 6.42
CA ASP A 160 15.98 -18.39 5.54
C ASP A 160 14.69 -18.82 6.25
N ALA A 161 14.75 -19.11 7.56
CA ALA A 161 13.55 -19.45 8.35
C ALA A 161 12.60 -18.26 8.47
N LEU A 162 13.12 -17.06 8.69
CA LEU A 162 12.31 -15.85 8.73
C LEU A 162 11.69 -15.57 7.37
N LEU A 163 12.47 -15.70 6.31
CA LEU A 163 12.01 -15.49 4.93
C LEU A 163 10.93 -16.50 4.51
N ALA A 164 11.04 -17.76 4.96
CA ALA A 164 10.04 -18.79 4.74
C ALA A 164 8.70 -18.47 5.45
N LEU A 165 8.76 -18.04 6.70
CA LEU A 165 7.57 -17.58 7.44
C LEU A 165 6.95 -16.35 6.78
N GLU A 166 7.75 -15.38 6.35
CA GLU A 166 7.28 -14.21 5.61
C GLU A 166 6.58 -14.62 4.32
N ALA A 167 7.15 -15.57 3.56
CA ALA A 167 6.56 -16.09 2.34
C ALA A 167 5.21 -16.77 2.59
N ALA A 168 5.08 -17.57 3.65
CA ALA A 168 3.82 -18.24 4.00
C ALA A 168 2.72 -17.21 4.37
N VAL A 169 3.05 -16.17 5.12
CA VAL A 169 2.10 -15.10 5.49
C VAL A 169 1.76 -14.23 4.27
N ALA A 170 2.74 -13.90 3.44
CA ALA A 170 2.51 -13.11 2.23
C ALA A 170 1.65 -13.87 1.21
N HIS A 171 1.89 -15.17 1.04
CA HIS A 171 1.09 -16.05 0.19
C HIS A 171 -0.38 -16.10 0.62
N ALA A 172 -0.67 -16.07 1.92
CA ALA A 172 -2.04 -15.99 2.43
C ALA A 172 -2.80 -14.72 2.00
N SER A 173 -2.07 -13.69 1.58
CA SER A 173 -2.62 -12.43 1.08
C SER A 173 -2.60 -12.31 -0.46
N ARG A 174 -2.07 -13.33 -1.18
CA ARG A 174 -1.92 -13.29 -2.64
C ARG A 174 -3.25 -12.99 -3.35
N GLY A 175 -3.20 -12.08 -4.32
CA GLY A 175 -4.35 -11.62 -5.09
C GLY A 175 -5.16 -10.51 -4.42
N LEU A 176 -4.96 -10.23 -3.13
CA LEU A 176 -5.61 -9.09 -2.48
C LEU A 176 -4.90 -7.78 -2.86
N PRO A 177 -5.64 -6.66 -2.94
CA PRO A 177 -5.03 -5.38 -3.26
C PRO A 177 -4.11 -4.90 -2.14
N MET A 178 -2.95 -4.36 -2.50
CA MET A 178 -2.08 -3.63 -1.58
C MET A 178 -2.84 -2.47 -0.96
N ALA A 179 -2.89 -2.43 0.36
CA ALA A 179 -3.63 -1.47 1.17
C ALA A 179 -2.78 -1.00 2.37
N PRO A 180 -1.61 -0.38 2.14
CA PRO A 180 -0.81 0.14 3.24
C PRO A 180 -1.60 1.16 4.05
N PRO A 181 -1.39 1.22 5.39
CA PRO A 181 -2.17 2.08 6.27
C PRO A 181 -2.04 3.56 5.90
N ASP A 182 -3.13 4.30 6.04
CA ASP A 182 -3.12 5.75 5.93
C ASP A 182 -2.82 6.39 7.30
N ASP A 183 -1.65 6.07 7.85
CA ASP A 183 -1.16 6.54 9.13
C ASP A 183 -0.32 7.80 8.93
N THR A 184 -0.69 8.88 9.61
CA THR A 184 0.02 10.17 9.51
C THR A 184 1.48 10.07 9.91
N ARG A 185 1.85 9.14 10.81
CA ARG A 185 3.23 8.88 11.23
C ARG A 185 4.10 8.34 10.10
N LEU A 186 3.49 7.73 9.08
CA LEU A 186 4.19 7.23 7.88
C LEU A 186 4.44 8.31 6.83
N GLN A 187 3.78 9.48 6.92
CA GLN A 187 3.91 10.53 5.91
C GLN A 187 5.34 11.06 5.75
N PRO A 188 6.10 11.37 6.84
CA PRO A 188 7.49 11.79 6.70
C PRO A 188 8.38 10.73 6.05
N TRP A 189 8.15 9.46 6.38
CA TRP A 189 8.86 8.33 5.79
C TRP A 189 8.55 8.18 4.30
N ARG A 190 7.29 8.33 3.92
CA ARG A 190 6.87 8.33 2.52
C ARG A 190 7.54 9.45 1.73
N ALA A 191 7.54 10.66 2.27
CA ALA A 191 8.20 11.81 1.62
C ALA A 191 9.70 11.58 1.46
N ARG A 192 10.38 11.06 2.50
CA ARG A 192 11.80 10.67 2.43
C ARG A 192 12.04 9.58 1.38
N GLY A 193 11.18 8.55 1.35
CA GLY A 193 11.27 7.47 0.37
C GLY A 193 11.08 7.95 -1.07
N GLN A 194 10.17 8.91 -1.29
CA GLN A 194 10.00 9.56 -2.58
C GLN A 194 11.25 10.35 -3.00
N ALA A 195 11.86 11.07 -2.07
CA ALA A 195 13.11 11.78 -2.34
C ALA A 195 14.25 10.81 -2.70
N LEU A 196 14.39 9.70 -1.96
CA LEU A 196 15.38 8.64 -2.24
C LEU A 196 15.13 7.97 -3.59
N TRP A 197 13.87 7.77 -3.98
CA TRP A 197 13.49 7.20 -5.29
C TRP A 197 13.98 8.05 -6.46
N GLN A 198 13.97 9.37 -6.29
CA GLN A 198 14.40 10.34 -7.30
C GLN A 198 15.87 10.69 -7.19
N GLN A 199 16.51 10.40 -6.07
CA GLN A 199 17.90 10.74 -5.81
C GLN A 199 18.84 9.93 -6.71
N ARG A 200 19.73 10.63 -7.40
CA ARG A 200 20.80 10.00 -8.19
C ARG A 200 21.92 9.56 -7.24
N ILE A 201 22.36 8.31 -7.40
CA ILE A 201 23.35 7.68 -6.52
C ILE A 201 24.40 6.92 -7.32
N GLY A 202 25.49 6.62 -6.64
CA GLY A 202 26.57 5.78 -7.17
C GLY A 202 27.40 6.46 -8.27
N GLN A 203 28.42 5.73 -8.73
CA GLN A 203 29.32 6.23 -9.77
C GLN A 203 28.62 6.38 -11.13
N LEU A 204 27.52 5.65 -11.35
CA LEU A 204 26.74 5.76 -12.58
C LEU A 204 25.73 6.92 -12.53
N ASP A 205 25.61 7.60 -11.39
CA ASP A 205 24.76 8.76 -11.19
C ASP A 205 23.32 8.52 -11.67
N LEU A 206 22.71 7.42 -11.23
CA LEU A 206 21.37 6.97 -11.61
C LEU A 206 20.42 6.94 -10.41
N SER A 207 19.16 7.26 -10.67
CA SER A 207 18.07 7.12 -9.69
C SER A 207 17.18 5.92 -10.00
N CYS A 208 16.39 5.48 -9.01
CA CYS A 208 15.37 4.46 -9.22
C CYS A 208 14.35 4.91 -10.27
N ALA A 209 13.92 6.17 -10.21
CA ALA A 209 12.95 6.77 -11.12
C ALA A 209 13.41 6.72 -12.58
N GLN A 210 14.70 7.00 -12.86
CA GLN A 210 15.22 6.99 -14.23
C GLN A 210 15.09 5.63 -14.91
N CYS A 211 15.13 4.53 -14.16
CA CYS A 211 14.89 3.20 -14.70
C CYS A 211 13.40 2.82 -14.60
N HIS A 212 12.81 2.94 -13.43
CA HIS A 212 11.52 2.32 -13.10
C HIS A 212 10.29 3.23 -13.31
N ASP A 213 10.49 4.50 -13.68
CA ASP A 213 9.43 5.39 -14.15
C ASP A 213 9.63 5.77 -15.61
N GLU A 214 10.84 6.26 -15.98
CA GLU A 214 11.10 6.82 -17.30
C GLU A 214 11.39 5.76 -18.37
N ARG A 215 11.92 4.60 -17.98
CA ARG A 215 12.39 3.56 -18.93
C ARG A 215 11.69 2.21 -18.76
N VAL A 216 10.51 2.21 -18.15
CA VAL A 216 9.66 1.01 -18.07
C VAL A 216 9.43 0.44 -19.48
N GLY A 217 9.61 -0.88 -19.63
CA GLY A 217 9.48 -1.59 -20.91
C GLY A 217 10.70 -1.48 -21.84
N ARG A 218 11.69 -0.66 -21.50
CA ARG A 218 12.98 -0.67 -22.20
C ARG A 218 13.82 -1.87 -21.74
N ARG A 219 14.85 -2.21 -22.50
CA ARG A 219 15.77 -3.29 -22.17
C ARG A 219 17.02 -2.77 -21.46
N LEU A 220 17.42 -3.49 -20.43
CA LEU A 220 18.74 -3.40 -19.83
C LEU A 220 19.39 -4.79 -19.95
N GLY A 221 20.35 -4.92 -20.84
CA GLY A 221 20.86 -6.25 -21.22
C GLY A 221 19.73 -7.13 -21.78
N GLY A 222 19.64 -8.36 -21.30
CA GLY A 222 18.62 -9.33 -21.71
C GLY A 222 17.21 -9.12 -21.12
N SER A 223 17.07 -8.26 -20.11
CA SER A 223 15.84 -8.12 -19.33
C SER A 223 15.09 -6.82 -19.64
N LEU A 224 13.76 -6.87 -19.58
CA LEU A 224 12.94 -5.66 -19.58
C LEU A 224 13.05 -4.97 -18.22
N ILE A 225 13.07 -3.64 -18.23
CA ILE A 225 12.95 -2.82 -17.02
C ILE A 225 11.48 -2.82 -16.62
N PRO A 226 11.10 -3.46 -15.48
CA PRO A 226 9.73 -3.43 -15.00
C PRO A 226 9.44 -2.13 -14.24
N PRO A 227 8.17 -1.78 -13.99
CA PRO A 227 7.87 -0.82 -12.94
C PRO A 227 8.43 -1.34 -11.62
N GLY A 228 8.98 -0.45 -10.82
CA GLY A 228 9.58 -0.83 -9.54
C GLY A 228 8.47 -1.13 -8.52
N HIS A 229 8.07 -2.39 -8.42
CA HIS A 229 7.03 -2.85 -7.50
C HIS A 229 7.59 -3.84 -6.48
N ALA A 230 7.15 -3.71 -5.23
CA ALA A 230 7.51 -4.56 -4.10
C ALA A 230 6.44 -5.62 -3.76
N ALA A 231 5.23 -5.51 -4.30
CA ALA A 231 4.08 -6.40 -3.99
C ALA A 231 4.34 -7.89 -4.27
N GLY A 232 5.39 -8.23 -5.01
CA GLY A 232 5.80 -9.61 -5.27
C GLY A 232 6.76 -10.21 -4.25
N TYR A 233 7.19 -9.43 -3.24
CA TYR A 233 8.17 -9.91 -2.26
C TYR A 233 7.51 -10.59 -1.05
N PRO A 234 8.21 -11.62 -0.50
CA PRO A 234 9.44 -12.26 -0.95
C PRO A 234 9.32 -12.85 -2.35
N THR A 235 10.38 -12.71 -3.15
CA THR A 235 10.41 -13.07 -4.58
C THR A 235 11.46 -14.14 -4.84
N TYR A 236 11.10 -15.20 -5.58
CA TYR A 236 12.08 -16.14 -6.13
C TYR A 236 12.73 -15.54 -7.38
N ARG A 237 14.04 -15.44 -7.37
CA ARG A 237 14.78 -14.96 -8.53
C ARG A 237 15.57 -16.10 -9.17
N LEU A 238 15.40 -16.26 -10.49
CA LEU A 238 16.11 -17.28 -11.24
C LEU A 238 17.61 -17.08 -11.20
N GLU A 239 18.06 -15.83 -11.23
CA GLU A 239 19.51 -15.49 -11.11
C GLU A 239 20.09 -15.89 -9.75
N TRP A 240 19.28 -15.92 -8.68
CA TRP A 240 19.73 -16.29 -7.33
C TRP A 240 19.50 -17.77 -7.00
N GLN A 241 18.67 -18.45 -7.77
CA GLN A 241 18.15 -19.78 -7.47
C GLN A 241 17.60 -19.86 -6.02
N ALA A 242 17.06 -18.78 -5.52
CA ALA A 242 16.60 -18.62 -4.14
C ALA A 242 15.51 -17.56 -4.02
N LEU A 243 14.73 -17.67 -2.94
CA LEU A 243 13.87 -16.61 -2.48
C LEU A 243 14.71 -15.45 -1.90
N GLY A 244 14.25 -14.23 -2.07
CA GLY A 244 14.90 -13.06 -1.50
C GLY A 244 13.91 -11.98 -1.05
N SER A 245 14.34 -11.22 -0.03
CA SER A 245 13.58 -10.08 0.46
C SER A 245 13.68 -8.87 -0.49
N PHE A 246 12.77 -7.92 -0.34
CA PHE A 246 12.82 -6.65 -1.06
C PHE A 246 14.11 -5.88 -0.75
N GLN A 247 14.55 -5.84 0.51
CA GLN A 247 15.78 -5.16 0.90
C GLN A 247 17.02 -5.78 0.23
N ARG A 248 17.07 -7.11 0.07
CA ARG A 248 18.14 -7.75 -0.72
C ARG A 248 18.14 -7.24 -2.16
N ARG A 249 16.97 -7.05 -2.78
CA ARG A 249 16.88 -6.53 -4.14
C ARG A 249 17.35 -5.08 -4.25
N ILE A 250 16.99 -4.22 -3.30
CA ILE A 250 17.46 -2.83 -3.29
C ILE A 250 18.99 -2.77 -3.20
N ARG A 251 19.60 -3.58 -2.33
CA ARG A 251 21.05 -3.65 -2.24
C ARG A 251 21.72 -4.06 -3.55
N ASN A 252 21.12 -5.00 -4.28
CA ASN A 252 21.60 -5.38 -5.61
C ASN A 252 21.49 -4.22 -6.61
N CYS A 253 20.40 -3.44 -6.56
CA CYS A 253 20.26 -2.25 -7.41
C CYS A 253 21.31 -1.19 -7.05
N ASN A 254 21.55 -0.94 -5.77
CA ASN A 254 22.60 0.00 -5.32
C ASN A 254 23.97 -0.43 -5.85
N THR A 255 24.32 -1.70 -5.67
CA THR A 255 25.56 -2.26 -6.24
C THR A 255 25.62 -2.13 -7.77
N GLY A 256 24.49 -2.38 -8.44
CA GLY A 256 24.38 -2.27 -9.90
C GLY A 256 24.65 -0.86 -10.44
N VAL A 257 24.32 0.18 -9.68
CA VAL A 257 24.64 1.58 -10.01
C VAL A 257 25.96 2.05 -9.38
N ARG A 258 26.74 1.12 -8.81
CA ARG A 258 28.02 1.36 -8.12
C ARG A 258 27.87 2.34 -6.95
N ALA A 259 26.79 2.25 -6.23
CA ALA A 259 26.55 2.95 -4.96
C ALA A 259 26.87 2.01 -3.79
N GLU A 260 27.23 2.61 -2.64
CA GLU A 260 27.30 1.88 -1.38
C GLU A 260 25.91 1.33 -1.02
N PRO A 261 25.75 0.01 -0.80
CA PRO A 261 24.47 -0.56 -0.47
C PRO A 261 24.00 -0.12 0.93
N TRP A 262 22.77 0.35 1.01
CA TRP A 262 22.15 0.66 2.29
C TRP A 262 22.07 -0.59 3.18
N LEU A 263 22.24 -0.40 4.47
CA LEU A 263 22.15 -1.50 5.44
C LEU A 263 20.69 -1.98 5.57
N PRO A 264 20.48 -3.29 5.73
CA PRO A 264 19.15 -3.81 6.06
C PRO A 264 18.60 -3.13 7.31
N GLY A 265 17.34 -2.74 7.27
CA GLY A 265 16.67 -2.06 8.40
C GLY A 265 17.12 -0.61 8.62
N SER A 266 17.95 -0.02 7.74
CA SER A 266 18.28 1.40 7.82
C SER A 266 17.06 2.28 7.52
N ASP A 267 17.15 3.54 7.91
CA ASP A 267 16.09 4.51 7.64
C ASP A 267 15.82 4.71 6.14
N GLU A 268 16.87 4.62 5.31
CA GLU A 268 16.74 4.68 3.85
C GLU A 268 15.91 3.51 3.33
N MET A 269 16.19 2.28 3.80
CA MET A 269 15.43 1.09 3.43
C MET A 269 13.97 1.21 3.85
N ARG A 270 13.71 1.59 5.12
CA ARG A 270 12.35 1.77 5.65
C ARG A 270 11.56 2.82 4.90
N ALA A 271 12.18 3.97 4.64
CA ALA A 271 11.55 5.06 3.92
C ALA A 271 11.18 4.64 2.48
N LEU A 272 12.09 3.93 1.82
CA LEU A 272 11.84 3.44 0.47
C LEU A 272 10.72 2.38 0.47
N GLU A 273 10.70 1.44 1.42
CA GLU A 273 9.63 0.44 1.57
C GLU A 273 8.27 1.10 1.78
N VAL A 274 8.17 2.12 2.63
CA VAL A 274 6.93 2.89 2.86
C VAL A 274 6.47 3.58 1.57
N TYR A 275 7.38 4.22 0.85
CA TYR A 275 7.04 4.89 -0.41
C TYR A 275 6.60 3.89 -1.48
N MET A 276 7.29 2.76 -1.62
CA MET A 276 6.98 1.73 -2.59
C MET A 276 5.60 1.11 -2.34
N ALA A 277 5.29 0.73 -1.11
CA ALA A 277 3.98 0.20 -0.76
C ALA A 277 2.85 1.22 -1.06
N TRP A 278 3.10 2.51 -0.83
CA TRP A 278 2.14 3.56 -1.18
C TRP A 278 1.93 3.68 -2.69
N ARG A 279 2.99 3.58 -3.49
CA ARG A 279 2.91 3.58 -4.97
C ARG A 279 2.09 2.42 -5.51
N GLU A 280 2.07 1.32 -4.80
CA GLU A 280 1.48 0.04 -5.21
C GLU A 280 0.05 -0.15 -4.69
N ARG A 281 -0.53 0.87 -4.06
CA ARG A 281 -1.93 0.78 -3.60
C ARG A 281 -2.84 0.30 -4.72
N GLY A 282 -3.64 -0.74 -4.40
CA GLY A 282 -4.57 -1.35 -5.34
C GLY A 282 -3.97 -2.40 -6.27
N LEU A 283 -2.64 -2.52 -6.38
CA LEU A 283 -2.01 -3.63 -7.10
C LEU A 283 -2.16 -4.93 -6.30
N PRO A 284 -2.32 -6.08 -6.96
CA PRO A 284 -2.43 -7.34 -6.24
C PRO A 284 -1.11 -7.71 -5.55
N VAL A 285 -1.19 -8.28 -4.36
CA VAL A 285 -0.07 -9.01 -3.75
C VAL A 285 0.28 -10.19 -4.65
N GLU A 286 1.52 -10.28 -5.10
CA GLU A 286 1.99 -11.32 -6.02
C GLU A 286 2.89 -12.37 -5.33
N ALA A 287 3.18 -12.22 -4.03
CA ALA A 287 4.13 -13.06 -3.31
C ALA A 287 3.67 -14.54 -3.15
N PRO A 288 4.59 -15.51 -3.29
CA PRO A 288 5.95 -15.32 -3.80
C PRO A 288 5.95 -15.16 -5.33
N ALA A 289 6.48 -14.04 -5.80
CA ALA A 289 6.62 -13.84 -7.24
C ALA A 289 7.83 -14.59 -7.80
N VAL A 290 7.85 -14.77 -9.13
CA VAL A 290 9.01 -15.31 -9.87
C VAL A 290 9.55 -14.23 -10.81
N ARG A 291 10.84 -13.99 -10.75
CA ARG A 291 11.52 -12.98 -11.57
C ARG A 291 12.82 -13.55 -12.16
N PRO A 292 13.31 -12.99 -13.28
CA PRO A 292 14.61 -13.34 -13.87
C PRO A 292 15.78 -13.27 -12.89
#